data_91bb9e2faf4a617c09ac9a00789f422d
#
_entry.id   91bb9e2faf4a617c09ac9a00789f422d
#
_cell.length_a   1.000
_cell.length_b   1.000
_cell.length_c   1.000
_cell.angle_alpha   90.00
_cell.angle_beta   90.00
_cell.angle_gamma   90.00
#
_symmetry.space_group_name_H-M   'P 1'
#
loop_
_entity.id
_entity.type
_entity.pdbx_description
1 polymer ?
#
loop_
_entity_poly.entity_id
_entity_poly.type
_entity_poly.pdbx_seq_one_letter_code
_entity_poly.pdbx_strand_id
1 'polypeptide(L)'
;MTAIQRATIPHAMSGRDVLGAAKTGSGKTLSYVVPRLEKLYRMKWGKDDGVGAIFISPTRELAMQIFQEIVKVGGNHTFSVALLIGGKDLEKERNAVNAMNLLCCTPGRLLQHMDETPMFDCTGLQVLVLDEADRILDLGFKETLDAVLANLPKTRQTLLFSATQTKKVSDLARLSLKDPEFLSVHAESVNATPPKLQQMYTMCKVEKKIETLWAFVKSHATQKILVFFSSCKQVKFIHEIFRRMRPGVPLACIHGRMKQARREHVFYQFCNARETVLFATDVASRGLDFPAVDWVVQCDCPEDVQTYIHRVGRTARYTASGKALILLNEGKEATNFPKLLEQAKIPIK
;
A
#
# COMPACT_ATOMS: atom_id res chain seq x y z
N MET A 1 15.74 14.57 -0.03
CA MET A 1 15.50 13.33 0.76
C MET A 1 14.47 13.60 1.84
N THR A 2 13.49 12.72 2.00
CA THR A 2 12.53 12.76 3.12
C THR A 2 13.19 12.33 4.43
N ALA A 3 12.51 12.55 5.56
CA ALA A 3 13.05 12.18 6.88
C ALA A 3 13.33 10.67 6.99
N ILE A 4 12.41 9.79 6.49
CA ILE A 4 12.62 8.34 6.50
C ILE A 4 13.78 7.92 5.58
N GLN A 5 13.97 8.58 4.44
CA GLN A 5 15.10 8.31 3.55
C GLN A 5 16.43 8.67 4.22
N ARG A 6 16.50 9.84 4.87
CA ARG A 6 17.71 10.27 5.60
C ARG A 6 18.06 9.32 6.75
N ALA A 7 17.04 8.83 7.46
CA ALA A 7 17.26 7.89 8.56
C ALA A 7 17.63 6.49 8.07
N THR A 8 16.96 5.98 7.03
CA THR A 8 17.09 4.57 6.62
C THR A 8 18.32 4.30 5.75
N ILE A 9 18.61 5.17 4.77
CA ILE A 9 19.63 4.89 3.74
C ILE A 9 21.01 4.61 4.35
N PRO A 10 21.55 5.37 5.33
CA PRO A 10 22.85 5.08 5.90
C PRO A 10 22.95 3.70 6.57
N HIS A 11 21.96 3.33 7.40
CA HIS A 11 21.93 2.02 8.07
C HIS A 11 21.77 0.88 7.06
N ALA A 12 20.90 1.08 6.07
CA ALA A 12 20.70 0.13 5.00
C ALA A 12 21.96 -0.10 4.16
N MET A 13 22.73 0.96 3.88
CA MET A 13 24.01 0.89 3.16
C MET A 13 25.13 0.24 3.97
N SER A 14 25.11 0.38 5.29
CA SER A 14 26.09 -0.27 6.18
C SER A 14 25.79 -1.76 6.43
N GLY A 15 24.76 -2.33 5.79
CA GLY A 15 24.41 -3.74 5.90
C GLY A 15 23.55 -4.11 7.12
N ARG A 16 23.11 -3.13 7.93
CA ARG A 16 22.28 -3.39 9.12
C ARG A 16 20.82 -3.69 8.73
N ASP A 17 20.21 -4.57 9.49
CA ASP A 17 18.76 -4.77 9.40
C ASP A 17 18.03 -3.53 9.92
N VAL A 18 16.85 -3.24 9.36
CA VAL A 18 16.08 -2.05 9.70
C VAL A 18 14.63 -2.41 10.01
N LEU A 19 14.12 -1.92 11.13
CA LEU A 19 12.69 -1.87 11.44
C LEU A 19 12.23 -0.41 11.32
N GLY A 20 11.61 -0.08 10.19
CA GLY A 20 11.18 1.27 9.86
C GLY A 20 9.69 1.51 10.19
N ALA A 21 9.41 2.38 11.16
CA ALA A 21 8.07 2.86 11.46
C ALA A 21 7.81 4.17 10.71
N ALA A 22 6.99 4.10 9.64
CA ALA A 22 6.71 5.28 8.84
C ALA A 22 5.34 5.21 8.17
N LYS A 23 4.64 6.35 8.15
CA LYS A 23 3.31 6.49 7.51
C LYS A 23 3.37 6.28 5.99
N THR A 24 2.23 5.94 5.38
CA THR A 24 2.10 5.93 3.91
C THR A 24 2.38 7.32 3.34
N GLY A 25 3.00 7.40 2.15
CA GLY A 25 3.34 8.67 1.52
C GLY A 25 4.56 9.39 2.11
N SER A 26 5.31 8.80 3.04
CA SER A 26 6.52 9.38 3.62
C SER A 26 7.77 9.22 2.74
N GLY A 27 7.67 8.51 1.61
CA GLY A 27 8.80 8.24 0.70
C GLY A 27 9.59 6.98 1.04
N LYS A 28 8.98 6.01 1.75
CA LYS A 28 9.62 4.73 2.13
C LYS A 28 10.23 3.98 0.95
N THR A 29 9.54 3.94 -0.20
CA THR A 29 9.96 3.13 -1.34
C THR A 29 11.40 3.41 -1.75
N LEU A 30 11.76 4.66 -1.93
CA LEU A 30 13.13 5.03 -2.27
C LEU A 30 14.12 4.77 -1.12
N SER A 31 13.67 4.77 0.14
CA SER A 31 14.55 4.50 1.28
C SER A 31 15.08 3.06 1.31
N TYR A 32 14.36 2.13 0.68
CA TYR A 32 14.83 0.75 0.55
C TYR A 32 15.26 0.38 -0.88
N VAL A 33 14.69 0.97 -1.93
CA VAL A 33 15.09 0.67 -3.32
C VAL A 33 16.51 1.14 -3.61
N VAL A 34 16.82 2.41 -3.33
CA VAL A 34 18.13 2.99 -3.64
C VAL A 34 19.29 2.21 -3.01
N PRO A 35 19.30 1.93 -1.69
CA PRO A 35 20.41 1.19 -1.10
C PRO A 35 20.49 -0.27 -1.58
N ARG A 36 19.41 -0.84 -2.12
CA ARG A 36 19.44 -2.22 -2.67
C ARG A 36 20.11 -2.26 -4.03
N LEU A 37 19.74 -1.36 -4.91
CA LEU A 37 20.39 -1.25 -6.21
C LEU A 37 21.90 -0.95 -6.04
N GLU A 38 22.24 -0.02 -5.16
CA GLU A 38 23.64 0.31 -4.84
C GLU A 38 24.41 -0.88 -4.25
N LYS A 39 23.81 -1.64 -3.33
CA LYS A 39 24.46 -2.83 -2.76
C LYS A 39 24.81 -3.87 -3.83
N LEU A 40 23.82 -4.23 -4.67
CA LEU A 40 24.04 -5.19 -5.76
C LEU A 40 25.03 -4.67 -6.79
N TYR A 41 24.99 -3.38 -7.10
CA TYR A 41 25.96 -2.74 -7.98
C TYR A 41 27.40 -2.84 -7.45
N ARG A 42 27.62 -2.52 -6.18
CA ARG A 42 28.95 -2.66 -5.53
C ARG A 42 29.44 -4.11 -5.48
N MET A 43 28.53 -5.07 -5.35
CA MET A 43 28.81 -6.51 -5.41
C MET A 43 29.07 -6.99 -6.84
N LYS A 44 28.91 -6.14 -7.85
CA LYS A 44 28.99 -6.50 -9.28
C LYS A 44 28.00 -7.62 -9.64
N TRP A 45 26.84 -7.63 -9.01
CA TRP A 45 25.80 -8.63 -9.23
C TRP A 45 25.36 -8.65 -10.70
N GLY A 46 25.48 -9.77 -11.34
CA GLY A 46 25.21 -9.95 -12.75
C GLY A 46 24.02 -10.87 -13.05
N LYS A 47 23.79 -11.12 -14.32
CA LYS A 47 22.69 -11.95 -14.80
C LYS A 47 22.73 -13.38 -14.25
N ASP A 48 23.91 -13.93 -14.09
CA ASP A 48 24.12 -15.34 -13.69
C ASP A 48 24.16 -15.54 -12.17
N ASP A 49 24.12 -14.48 -11.38
CA ASP A 49 24.13 -14.55 -9.90
C ASP A 49 22.74 -14.85 -9.30
N GLY A 50 21.70 -14.92 -10.12
CA GLY A 50 20.35 -15.23 -9.69
C GLY A 50 19.69 -14.13 -8.84
N VAL A 51 18.81 -14.52 -7.92
CA VAL A 51 18.00 -13.60 -7.13
C VAL A 51 18.83 -12.95 -6.01
N GLY A 52 19.12 -11.65 -6.17
CA GLY A 52 19.87 -10.86 -5.19
C GLY A 52 18.98 -10.09 -4.20
N ALA A 53 17.79 -9.65 -4.61
CA ALA A 53 16.86 -8.96 -3.71
C ALA A 53 15.39 -9.34 -3.97
N ILE A 54 14.63 -9.46 -2.87
CA ILE A 54 13.19 -9.74 -2.89
C ILE A 54 12.46 -8.63 -2.13
N PHE A 55 11.40 -8.09 -2.76
CA PHE A 55 10.50 -7.08 -2.19
C PHE A 55 9.11 -7.70 -2.05
N ILE A 56 8.68 -7.93 -0.82
CA ILE A 56 7.36 -8.51 -0.51
C ILE A 56 6.41 -7.40 -0.07
N SER A 57 5.24 -7.36 -0.68
CA SER A 57 4.18 -6.40 -0.35
C SER A 57 2.82 -7.09 -0.23
N PRO A 58 1.87 -6.53 0.54
CA PRO A 58 0.58 -7.17 0.82
C PRO A 58 -0.33 -7.29 -0.39
N THR A 59 -0.21 -6.39 -1.35
CA THR A 59 -1.13 -6.29 -2.49
C THR A 59 -0.40 -6.30 -3.83
N ARG A 60 -1.11 -6.76 -4.87
CA ARG A 60 -0.58 -6.82 -6.24
C ARG A 60 -0.22 -5.44 -6.77
N GLU A 61 -1.03 -4.45 -6.42
CA GLU A 61 -0.87 -3.06 -6.85
C GLU A 61 0.39 -2.43 -6.23
N LEU A 62 0.63 -2.68 -4.94
CA LEU A 62 1.84 -2.18 -4.29
C LEU A 62 3.10 -2.88 -4.83
N ALA A 63 3.05 -4.20 -5.06
CA ALA A 63 4.16 -4.91 -5.71
C ALA A 63 4.47 -4.32 -7.09
N MET A 64 3.43 -4.00 -7.87
CA MET A 64 3.58 -3.36 -9.18
C MET A 64 4.19 -1.96 -9.08
N GLN A 65 3.80 -1.16 -8.09
CA GLN A 65 4.38 0.17 -7.87
C GLN A 65 5.85 0.09 -7.48
N ILE A 66 6.20 -0.83 -6.58
CA ILE A 66 7.61 -1.08 -6.22
C ILE A 66 8.40 -1.49 -7.47
N PHE A 67 7.86 -2.40 -8.28
CA PHE A 67 8.46 -2.80 -9.55
C PHE A 67 8.71 -1.59 -10.47
N GLN A 68 7.72 -0.72 -10.66
CA GLN A 68 7.85 0.47 -11.50
C GLN A 68 8.90 1.46 -10.98
N GLU A 69 8.95 1.66 -9.66
CA GLU A 69 9.98 2.51 -9.04
C GLU A 69 11.37 1.91 -9.21
N ILE A 70 11.53 0.59 -9.08
CA ILE A 70 12.82 -0.08 -9.32
C ILE A 70 13.24 0.08 -10.78
N VAL A 71 12.34 -0.14 -11.74
CA VAL A 71 12.63 0.04 -13.17
C VAL A 71 13.02 1.50 -13.48
N LYS A 72 12.30 2.46 -12.89
CA LYS A 72 12.58 3.89 -13.09
C LYS A 72 13.92 4.33 -12.51
N VAL A 73 14.23 3.91 -11.28
CA VAL A 73 15.48 4.30 -10.59
C VAL A 73 16.65 3.48 -11.11
N GLY A 74 16.40 2.20 -11.43
CA GLY A 74 17.42 1.24 -11.89
C GLY A 74 17.72 1.29 -13.38
N GLY A 75 17.16 2.23 -14.15
CA GLY A 75 17.26 2.28 -15.61
C GLY A 75 18.68 2.33 -16.19
N ASN A 76 19.67 2.72 -15.39
CA ASN A 76 21.10 2.71 -15.77
C ASN A 76 21.85 1.46 -15.30
N HIS A 77 21.18 0.53 -14.61
CA HIS A 77 21.75 -0.73 -14.18
C HIS A 77 21.33 -1.87 -15.10
N THR A 78 22.12 -2.93 -15.14
CA THR A 78 21.87 -4.14 -15.95
C THR A 78 21.01 -5.19 -15.25
N PHE A 79 20.40 -4.84 -14.11
CA PHE A 79 19.60 -5.78 -13.32
C PHE A 79 18.27 -6.13 -13.99
N SER A 80 17.97 -7.41 -14.02
CA SER A 80 16.67 -7.92 -14.43
C SER A 80 15.70 -7.89 -13.24
N VAL A 81 14.44 -7.46 -13.49
CA VAL A 81 13.41 -7.32 -12.46
C VAL A 81 12.15 -8.07 -12.85
N ALA A 82 11.60 -8.90 -11.97
CA ALA A 82 10.32 -9.57 -12.19
C ALA A 82 9.24 -9.08 -11.22
N LEU A 83 7.99 -9.12 -11.68
CA LEU A 83 6.78 -8.87 -10.92
C LEU A 83 5.97 -10.16 -10.78
N LEU A 84 6.01 -10.77 -9.58
CA LEU A 84 5.35 -12.04 -9.26
C LEU A 84 4.07 -11.79 -8.45
N ILE A 85 2.94 -11.74 -9.13
CA ILE A 85 1.65 -11.45 -8.51
C ILE A 85 0.56 -12.39 -9.02
N GLY A 86 -0.35 -12.78 -8.14
CA GLY A 86 -1.48 -13.63 -8.52
C GLY A 86 -2.35 -13.01 -9.62
N GLY A 87 -2.95 -13.87 -10.45
CA GLY A 87 -3.81 -13.46 -11.57
C GLY A 87 -3.08 -13.18 -12.88
N LYS A 88 -1.76 -13.35 -12.91
CA LYS A 88 -0.95 -13.46 -14.12
C LYS A 88 -0.70 -14.92 -14.48
N ASP A 89 -0.26 -15.16 -15.71
CA ASP A 89 0.08 -16.48 -16.23
C ASP A 89 1.34 -17.01 -15.53
N LEU A 90 1.18 -18.11 -14.79
CA LEU A 90 2.25 -18.73 -14.00
C LEU A 90 3.36 -19.32 -14.91
N GLU A 91 2.98 -19.92 -16.03
CA GLU A 91 3.92 -20.54 -16.96
C GLU A 91 4.91 -19.52 -17.56
N LYS A 92 4.39 -18.34 -17.92
CA LYS A 92 5.24 -17.25 -18.41
C LYS A 92 6.19 -16.73 -17.33
N GLU A 93 5.73 -16.66 -16.07
CA GLU A 93 6.58 -16.28 -14.95
C GLU A 93 7.65 -17.36 -14.66
N ARG A 94 7.29 -18.65 -14.69
CA ARG A 94 8.22 -19.78 -14.49
C ARG A 94 9.41 -19.74 -15.45
N ASN A 95 9.16 -19.45 -16.73
CA ASN A 95 10.20 -19.43 -17.76
C ASN A 95 11.19 -18.26 -17.60
N ALA A 96 10.78 -17.21 -16.90
CA ALA A 96 11.59 -15.99 -16.77
C ALA A 96 12.24 -15.83 -15.39
N VAL A 97 11.62 -16.35 -14.33
CA VAL A 97 11.96 -16.00 -12.93
C VAL A 97 13.38 -16.40 -12.53
N ASN A 98 13.89 -17.53 -13.04
CA ASN A 98 15.23 -18.03 -12.71
C ASN A 98 16.39 -17.14 -13.22
N ALA A 99 16.10 -16.25 -14.20
CA ALA A 99 17.08 -15.30 -14.74
C ALA A 99 16.94 -13.89 -14.14
N MET A 100 16.15 -13.74 -13.07
CA MET A 100 15.87 -12.43 -12.48
C MET A 100 16.75 -12.15 -11.27
N ASN A 101 17.24 -10.91 -11.20
CA ASN A 101 18.04 -10.43 -10.06
C ASN A 101 17.20 -9.84 -8.94
N LEU A 102 16.06 -9.23 -9.29
CA LEU A 102 15.18 -8.53 -8.37
C LEU A 102 13.75 -9.05 -8.52
N LEU A 103 13.09 -9.38 -7.41
CA LEU A 103 11.71 -9.86 -7.41
C LEU A 103 10.82 -8.91 -6.61
N CYS A 104 9.76 -8.40 -7.24
CA CYS A 104 8.68 -7.70 -6.57
C CYS A 104 7.47 -8.63 -6.51
N CYS A 105 7.00 -8.97 -5.32
CA CYS A 105 6.02 -10.04 -5.20
C CYS A 105 4.99 -9.86 -4.08
N THR A 106 3.91 -10.62 -4.19
CA THR A 106 2.99 -10.87 -3.08
C THR A 106 3.35 -12.20 -2.40
N PRO A 107 3.10 -12.37 -1.07
CA PRO A 107 3.55 -13.55 -0.33
C PRO A 107 3.14 -14.88 -0.96
N GLY A 108 1.85 -15.04 -1.29
CA GLY A 108 1.34 -16.30 -1.84
C GLY A 108 1.90 -16.66 -3.22
N ARG A 109 2.22 -15.66 -4.08
CA ARG A 109 2.78 -15.94 -5.39
C ARG A 109 4.27 -16.30 -5.29
N LEU A 110 4.99 -15.69 -4.36
CA LEU A 110 6.36 -16.06 -4.09
C LEU A 110 6.47 -17.49 -3.56
N LEU A 111 5.65 -17.85 -2.56
CA LEU A 111 5.62 -19.22 -2.05
C LEU A 111 5.27 -20.24 -3.14
N GLN A 112 4.30 -19.91 -4.01
CA GLN A 112 3.94 -20.77 -5.14
C GLN A 112 5.13 -21.02 -6.08
N HIS A 113 5.97 -20.00 -6.35
CA HIS A 113 7.19 -20.20 -7.15
C HIS A 113 8.23 -21.04 -6.41
N MET A 114 8.38 -20.85 -5.08
CA MET A 114 9.28 -21.70 -4.28
C MET A 114 8.89 -23.17 -4.29
N ASP A 115 7.57 -23.46 -4.27
CA ASP A 115 7.05 -24.82 -4.21
C ASP A 115 6.96 -25.49 -5.58
N GLU A 116 6.62 -24.73 -6.64
CA GLU A 116 6.19 -25.30 -7.93
C GLU A 116 7.12 -25.01 -9.12
N THR A 117 8.04 -24.02 -9.01
CA THR A 117 8.88 -23.66 -10.14
C THR A 117 10.20 -24.43 -10.10
N PRO A 118 10.48 -25.27 -11.11
CA PRO A 118 11.72 -26.01 -11.15
C PRO A 118 12.94 -25.08 -11.15
N MET A 119 13.97 -25.44 -10.38
CA MET A 119 15.23 -24.71 -10.26
C MET A 119 15.10 -23.25 -9.77
N PHE A 120 13.95 -22.88 -9.17
CA PHE A 120 13.83 -21.58 -8.52
C PHE A 120 14.71 -21.54 -7.26
N ASP A 121 15.74 -20.75 -7.31
CA ASP A 121 16.76 -20.66 -6.25
C ASP A 121 16.85 -19.25 -5.66
N CYS A 122 16.79 -19.18 -4.34
CA CYS A 122 16.98 -17.97 -3.55
C CYS A 122 18.15 -18.09 -2.56
N THR A 123 19.02 -19.10 -2.69
CA THR A 123 20.15 -19.33 -1.76
C THR A 123 21.16 -18.19 -1.78
N GLY A 124 21.31 -17.50 -2.91
CA GLY A 124 22.16 -16.33 -3.09
C GLY A 124 21.58 -15.01 -2.55
N LEU A 125 20.35 -15.01 -2.04
CA LEU A 125 19.63 -13.79 -1.65
C LEU A 125 20.42 -12.91 -0.67
N GLN A 126 20.68 -11.67 -1.07
CA GLN A 126 21.38 -10.68 -0.27
C GLN A 126 20.45 -9.82 0.57
N VAL A 127 19.26 -9.55 0.06
CA VAL A 127 18.33 -8.61 0.72
C VAL A 127 16.87 -9.03 0.60
N LEU A 128 16.19 -8.95 1.73
CA LEU A 128 14.73 -9.06 1.82
C LEU A 128 14.14 -7.72 2.27
N VAL A 129 13.10 -7.26 1.61
CA VAL A 129 12.30 -6.10 2.01
C VAL A 129 10.85 -6.54 2.25
N LEU A 130 10.33 -6.24 3.44
CA LEU A 130 8.92 -6.45 3.80
C LEU A 130 8.26 -5.08 3.91
N ASP A 131 7.44 -4.70 2.94
CA ASP A 131 6.73 -3.41 2.98
C ASP A 131 5.27 -3.59 3.41
N GLU A 132 4.76 -2.64 4.20
CA GLU A 132 3.44 -2.72 4.85
C GLU A 132 3.23 -4.06 5.60
N ALA A 133 4.20 -4.43 6.45
CA ALA A 133 4.21 -5.70 7.17
C ALA A 133 2.96 -5.91 8.04
N ASP A 134 2.44 -4.87 8.68
CA ASP A 134 1.16 -4.88 9.38
C ASP A 134 0.02 -5.36 8.47
N ARG A 135 -0.02 -4.88 7.23
CA ARG A 135 -1.04 -5.27 6.28
C ARG A 135 -0.88 -6.69 5.76
N ILE A 136 0.35 -7.17 5.56
CA ILE A 136 0.60 -8.58 5.21
C ILE A 136 -0.04 -9.49 6.27
N LEU A 137 0.14 -9.16 7.55
CA LEU A 137 -0.40 -9.92 8.68
C LEU A 137 -1.92 -9.80 8.82
N ASP A 138 -2.49 -8.60 8.60
CA ASP A 138 -3.93 -8.36 8.64
C ASP A 138 -4.70 -9.12 7.54
N LEU A 139 -4.06 -9.31 6.37
CA LEU A 139 -4.64 -10.08 5.27
C LEU A 139 -4.54 -11.60 5.46
N GLY A 140 -4.00 -12.06 6.60
CA GLY A 140 -3.90 -13.47 6.93
C GLY A 140 -2.72 -14.20 6.28
N PHE A 141 -1.73 -13.48 5.76
CA PHE A 141 -0.54 -14.08 5.14
C PHE A 141 0.56 -14.49 6.13
N LYS A 142 0.25 -14.60 7.43
CA LYS A 142 1.27 -14.96 8.43
C LYS A 142 1.94 -16.31 8.11
N GLU A 143 1.14 -17.37 7.98
CA GLU A 143 1.65 -18.72 7.70
C GLU A 143 2.42 -18.78 6.37
N THR A 144 1.90 -18.13 5.33
CA THR A 144 2.56 -18.02 4.03
C THR A 144 3.92 -17.32 4.16
N LEU A 145 3.97 -16.23 4.93
CA LEU A 145 5.20 -15.47 5.12
C LEU A 145 6.22 -16.25 5.95
N ASP A 146 5.78 -16.95 6.99
CA ASP A 146 6.62 -17.81 7.82
C ASP A 146 7.26 -18.93 6.96
N ALA A 147 6.47 -19.55 6.06
CA ALA A 147 6.97 -20.54 5.10
C ALA A 147 7.99 -19.95 4.11
N VAL A 148 7.73 -18.76 3.58
CA VAL A 148 8.69 -18.04 2.73
C VAL A 148 9.99 -17.77 3.49
N LEU A 149 9.91 -17.23 4.70
CA LEU A 149 11.10 -16.90 5.51
C LEU A 149 11.94 -18.13 5.86
N ALA A 150 11.31 -19.29 6.08
CA ALA A 150 11.98 -20.55 6.34
C ALA A 150 12.83 -21.04 5.16
N ASN A 151 12.41 -20.73 3.93
CA ASN A 151 13.10 -21.09 2.68
C ASN A 151 14.18 -20.08 2.24
N LEU A 152 14.35 -18.97 2.96
CA LEU A 152 15.34 -17.94 2.60
C LEU A 152 16.61 -18.05 3.45
N PRO A 153 17.81 -17.72 2.91
CA PRO A 153 19.06 -17.77 3.65
C PRO A 153 19.03 -16.84 4.87
N LYS A 154 19.59 -17.30 5.99
CA LYS A 154 19.66 -16.52 7.25
C LYS A 154 20.70 -15.39 7.21
N THR A 155 21.64 -15.46 6.29
CA THR A 155 22.71 -14.46 6.10
C THR A 155 22.26 -13.18 5.40
N ARG A 156 21.03 -13.16 4.87
CA ARG A 156 20.47 -11.99 4.20
C ARG A 156 20.34 -10.79 5.14
N GLN A 157 20.36 -9.61 4.56
CA GLN A 157 19.92 -8.38 5.23
C GLN A 157 18.40 -8.23 5.07
N THR A 158 17.68 -7.86 6.14
CA THR A 158 16.22 -7.68 6.08
C THR A 158 15.84 -6.26 6.47
N LEU A 159 14.94 -5.64 5.68
CA LEU A 159 14.30 -4.37 6.01
C LEU A 159 12.80 -4.57 6.11
N LEU A 160 12.25 -4.25 7.27
CA LEU A 160 10.82 -4.34 7.54
C LEU A 160 10.25 -2.94 7.73
N PHE A 161 9.25 -2.60 6.94
CA PHE A 161 8.51 -1.35 7.06
C PHE A 161 7.06 -1.60 7.44
N SER A 162 6.58 -0.83 8.42
CA SER A 162 5.20 -0.89 8.89
C SER A 162 4.71 0.50 9.27
N ALA A 163 3.42 0.76 9.08
CA ALA A 163 2.79 1.98 9.58
C ALA A 163 2.45 1.87 11.06
N THR A 164 2.28 0.66 11.57
CA THR A 164 1.89 0.37 12.97
C THR A 164 2.88 -0.57 13.64
N GLN A 165 2.99 -0.43 14.97
CA GLN A 165 3.82 -1.28 15.82
C GLN A 165 2.94 -2.20 16.68
N THR A 166 2.25 -3.13 16.03
CA THR A 166 1.43 -4.13 16.72
C THR A 166 2.29 -5.27 17.25
N LYS A 167 1.76 -6.04 18.23
CA LYS A 167 2.43 -7.25 18.74
C LYS A 167 2.78 -8.22 17.59
N LYS A 168 1.87 -8.40 16.63
CA LYS A 168 2.11 -9.24 15.46
C LYS A 168 3.31 -8.77 14.63
N VAL A 169 3.47 -7.46 14.44
CA VAL A 169 4.62 -6.88 13.72
C VAL A 169 5.90 -7.09 14.51
N SER A 170 5.87 -6.95 15.83
CA SER A 170 7.02 -7.21 16.69
C SER A 170 7.45 -8.67 16.65
N ASP A 171 6.49 -9.61 16.63
CA ASP A 171 6.79 -11.05 16.50
C ASP A 171 7.40 -11.36 15.13
N LEU A 172 6.87 -10.79 14.04
CA LEU A 172 7.45 -10.93 12.71
C LEU A 172 8.87 -10.33 12.64
N ALA A 173 9.09 -9.18 13.27
CA ALA A 173 10.41 -8.55 13.32
C ALA A 173 11.44 -9.46 14.03
N ARG A 174 11.07 -10.10 15.14
CA ARG A 174 11.93 -11.06 15.84
C ARG A 174 12.30 -12.29 15.00
N LEU A 175 11.39 -12.73 14.13
CA LEU A 175 11.60 -13.89 13.26
C LEU A 175 12.44 -13.55 12.02
N SER A 176 12.36 -12.33 11.53
CA SER A 176 12.90 -11.93 10.23
C SER A 176 14.14 -11.04 10.30
N LEU A 177 14.37 -10.33 11.40
CA LEU A 177 15.45 -9.35 11.57
C LEU A 177 16.51 -9.82 12.57
N LYS A 178 17.76 -9.43 12.31
CA LYS A 178 18.90 -9.68 13.21
C LYS A 178 19.45 -8.33 13.70
N ASP A 179 19.35 -8.07 15.01
CA ASP A 179 19.81 -6.84 15.66
C ASP A 179 19.45 -5.56 14.87
N PRO A 180 18.14 -5.31 14.65
CA PRO A 180 17.70 -4.25 13.73
C PRO A 180 17.86 -2.85 14.33
N GLU A 181 18.18 -1.88 13.46
CA GLU A 181 18.00 -0.47 13.77
C GLU A 181 16.51 -0.12 13.75
N PHE A 182 15.99 0.34 14.88
CA PHE A 182 14.62 0.83 14.98
C PHE A 182 14.56 2.31 14.58
N LEU A 183 13.92 2.59 13.44
CA LEU A 183 13.80 3.94 12.91
C LEU A 183 12.33 4.38 12.92
N SER A 184 12.00 5.29 13.82
CA SER A 184 10.66 5.90 13.90
C SER A 184 10.74 7.39 13.56
N VAL A 185 10.18 7.77 12.42
CA VAL A 185 10.26 9.16 11.93
C VAL A 185 9.08 10.01 12.40
N HIS A 186 8.06 9.38 13.01
CA HIS A 186 6.84 10.05 13.44
C HIS A 186 6.44 9.74 14.88
N ALA A 187 7.35 9.20 15.71
CA ALA A 187 7.06 8.86 17.12
C ALA A 187 6.63 10.09 17.93
N GLU A 188 7.13 11.28 17.57
CA GLU A 188 6.83 12.55 18.26
C GLU A 188 5.70 13.36 17.59
N SER A 189 5.08 12.87 16.50
CA SER A 189 4.00 13.62 15.87
C SER A 189 2.76 13.63 16.77
N VAL A 190 2.34 14.81 17.17
CA VAL A 190 1.14 15.06 18.01
C VAL A 190 -0.12 14.44 17.39
N ASN A 191 -0.20 14.35 16.05
CA ASN A 191 -1.35 13.86 15.32
C ASN A 191 -1.01 12.59 14.50
N ALA A 192 -1.91 11.62 14.51
CA ALA A 192 -1.80 10.38 13.72
C ALA A 192 -1.96 10.60 12.21
N THR A 193 -2.52 11.74 11.79
CA THR A 193 -2.79 12.13 10.40
C THR A 193 -1.94 13.34 9.96
N PRO A 194 -1.76 13.59 8.64
CA PRO A 194 -1.00 14.73 8.16
C PRO A 194 -1.55 16.08 8.66
N PRO A 195 -0.70 17.06 9.01
CA PRO A 195 -1.15 18.33 9.61
C PRO A 195 -1.98 19.20 8.65
N LYS A 196 -1.84 19.03 7.33
CA LYS A 196 -2.61 19.78 6.32
C LYS A 196 -3.90 19.05 5.87
N LEU A 197 -4.27 17.98 6.55
CA LEU A 197 -5.49 17.23 6.29
C LEU A 197 -6.65 17.82 7.08
N GLN A 198 -7.65 18.35 6.39
CA GLN A 198 -8.92 18.76 6.98
C GLN A 198 -9.86 17.55 7.06
N GLN A 199 -10.31 17.21 8.25
CA GLN A 199 -11.13 16.01 8.50
C GLN A 199 -12.48 16.44 9.07
N MET A 200 -13.54 15.96 8.43
CA MET A 200 -14.92 16.32 8.76
C MET A 200 -15.78 15.07 8.82
N TYR A 201 -16.82 15.11 9.63
CA TYR A 201 -17.88 14.12 9.59
C TYR A 201 -19.25 14.79 9.47
N THR A 202 -20.19 14.06 8.91
CA THR A 202 -21.60 14.44 8.94
C THR A 202 -22.44 13.25 9.33
N MET A 203 -23.48 13.52 10.11
CA MET A 203 -24.44 12.50 10.51
C MET A 203 -25.58 12.48 9.50
N CYS A 204 -26.01 11.30 9.12
CA CYS A 204 -27.14 11.12 8.22
C CYS A 204 -27.89 9.83 8.52
N LYS A 205 -29.16 9.81 8.23
CA LYS A 205 -29.96 8.59 8.24
C LYS A 205 -29.50 7.67 7.13
N VAL A 206 -29.59 6.36 7.35
CA VAL A 206 -29.16 5.35 6.37
C VAL A 206 -29.82 5.56 5.00
N GLU A 207 -31.12 5.89 5.01
CA GLU A 207 -31.92 6.11 3.79
C GLU A 207 -31.46 7.34 2.99
N LYS A 208 -30.84 8.31 3.67
CA LYS A 208 -30.37 9.56 3.05
C LYS A 208 -28.91 9.53 2.60
N LYS A 209 -28.15 8.48 2.95
CA LYS A 209 -26.73 8.39 2.61
C LYS A 209 -26.42 8.54 1.13
N ILE A 210 -27.21 7.87 0.27
CA ILE A 210 -27.00 7.91 -1.20
C ILE A 210 -27.31 9.30 -1.74
N GLU A 211 -28.38 9.95 -1.28
CA GLU A 211 -28.74 11.32 -1.66
C GLU A 211 -27.65 12.32 -1.22
N THR A 212 -27.18 12.18 0.01
CA THR A 212 -26.10 13.02 0.56
C THR A 212 -24.81 12.87 -0.25
N LEU A 213 -24.42 11.63 -0.56
CA LEU A 213 -23.25 11.37 -1.37
C LEU A 213 -23.40 11.92 -2.80
N TRP A 214 -24.60 11.78 -3.40
CA TRP A 214 -24.86 12.30 -4.73
C TRP A 214 -24.79 13.83 -4.77
N ALA A 215 -25.43 14.52 -3.81
CA ALA A 215 -25.35 15.96 -3.68
C ALA A 215 -23.92 16.46 -3.51
N PHE A 216 -23.12 15.73 -2.69
CA PHE A 216 -21.69 16.01 -2.51
C PHE A 216 -20.93 15.87 -3.83
N VAL A 217 -21.08 14.76 -4.54
CA VAL A 217 -20.38 14.51 -5.81
C VAL A 217 -20.75 15.56 -6.85
N LYS A 218 -22.04 15.92 -6.96
CA LYS A 218 -22.51 16.94 -7.89
C LYS A 218 -21.95 18.32 -7.59
N SER A 219 -21.85 18.71 -6.31
CA SER A 219 -21.30 20.00 -5.90
C SER A 219 -19.76 20.09 -6.05
N HIS A 220 -19.07 18.94 -6.21
CA HIS A 220 -17.63 18.84 -6.36
C HIS A 220 -17.20 18.18 -7.68
N ALA A 221 -18.01 18.34 -8.73
CA ALA A 221 -17.81 17.66 -10.02
C ALA A 221 -16.50 18.00 -10.75
N THR A 222 -15.85 19.12 -10.40
CA THR A 222 -14.57 19.56 -10.96
C THR A 222 -13.36 19.07 -10.15
N GLN A 223 -13.57 18.13 -9.23
CA GLN A 223 -12.53 17.65 -8.30
C GLN A 223 -12.30 16.16 -8.46
N LYS A 224 -11.14 15.71 -7.96
CA LYS A 224 -10.76 14.30 -7.91
C LYS A 224 -11.17 13.71 -6.57
N ILE A 225 -12.15 12.80 -6.61
CA ILE A 225 -12.79 12.26 -5.40
C ILE A 225 -12.59 10.75 -5.31
N LEU A 226 -12.14 10.26 -4.15
CA LEU A 226 -12.07 8.83 -3.83
C LEU A 226 -13.12 8.50 -2.76
N VAL A 227 -14.07 7.62 -3.08
CA VAL A 227 -15.18 7.25 -2.19
C VAL A 227 -15.04 5.80 -1.73
N PHE A 228 -15.00 5.58 -0.42
CA PHE A 228 -14.87 4.25 0.18
C PHE A 228 -16.19 3.66 0.64
N PHE A 229 -16.36 2.36 0.35
CA PHE A 229 -17.45 1.50 0.79
C PHE A 229 -16.92 0.20 1.40
N SER A 230 -17.71 -0.42 2.26
CA SER A 230 -17.32 -1.66 2.94
C SER A 230 -17.38 -2.90 2.04
N SER A 231 -18.19 -2.93 0.98
CA SER A 231 -18.35 -4.13 0.17
C SER A 231 -18.26 -3.92 -1.34
N CYS A 232 -17.81 -4.98 -2.04
CA CYS A 232 -17.76 -5.01 -3.50
C CYS A 232 -19.15 -4.86 -4.15
N LYS A 233 -20.22 -5.33 -3.48
CA LYS A 233 -21.58 -5.24 -3.97
C LYS A 233 -22.08 -3.78 -3.94
N GLN A 234 -21.81 -3.08 -2.84
CA GLN A 234 -22.13 -1.65 -2.72
C GLN A 234 -21.40 -0.82 -3.78
N VAL A 235 -20.09 -1.04 -3.96
CA VAL A 235 -19.32 -0.32 -5.00
C VAL A 235 -19.93 -0.49 -6.39
N LYS A 236 -20.30 -1.73 -6.77
CA LYS A 236 -20.95 -1.98 -8.06
C LYS A 236 -22.30 -1.29 -8.18
N PHE A 237 -23.13 -1.40 -7.15
CA PHE A 237 -24.47 -0.86 -7.11
C PHE A 237 -24.45 0.67 -7.20
N ILE A 238 -23.63 1.33 -6.37
CA ILE A 238 -23.50 2.78 -6.36
C ILE A 238 -22.92 3.29 -7.68
N HIS A 239 -21.91 2.64 -8.23
CA HIS A 239 -21.34 3.02 -9.52
C HIS A 239 -22.43 2.98 -10.62
N GLU A 240 -23.25 1.93 -10.66
CA GLU A 240 -24.32 1.80 -11.67
C GLU A 240 -25.43 2.84 -11.48
N ILE A 241 -25.86 3.10 -10.24
CA ILE A 241 -26.85 4.14 -9.94
C ILE A 241 -26.33 5.52 -10.36
N PHE A 242 -25.13 5.89 -9.91
CA PHE A 242 -24.55 7.21 -10.22
C PHE A 242 -24.33 7.39 -11.72
N ARG A 243 -23.97 6.33 -12.43
CA ARG A 243 -23.87 6.36 -13.90
C ARG A 243 -25.20 6.72 -14.56
N ARG A 244 -26.34 6.20 -14.05
CA ARG A 244 -27.69 6.54 -14.54
C ARG A 244 -28.12 7.94 -14.11
N MET A 245 -27.75 8.38 -12.91
CA MET A 245 -28.06 9.70 -12.38
C MET A 245 -27.25 10.84 -13.00
N ARG A 246 -26.16 10.53 -13.71
CA ARG A 246 -25.31 11.48 -14.46
C ARG A 246 -24.90 12.71 -13.65
N PRO A 247 -24.05 12.62 -12.63
CA PRO A 247 -23.65 13.76 -11.78
C PRO A 247 -22.80 14.83 -12.49
N GLY A 248 -22.42 14.61 -13.75
CA GLY A 248 -21.64 15.58 -14.53
C GLY A 248 -20.11 15.41 -14.40
N VAL A 249 -19.65 14.32 -13.80
CA VAL A 249 -18.23 13.98 -13.65
C VAL A 249 -17.98 12.53 -14.06
N PRO A 250 -16.81 12.19 -14.64
CA PRO A 250 -16.46 10.81 -14.96
C PRO A 250 -16.47 9.92 -13.72
N LEU A 251 -17.04 8.72 -13.84
CA LEU A 251 -17.18 7.76 -12.76
C LEU A 251 -16.38 6.49 -13.04
N ALA A 252 -15.67 5.99 -12.05
CA ALA A 252 -14.96 4.72 -12.08
C ALA A 252 -15.24 3.91 -10.82
N CYS A 253 -14.97 2.60 -10.86
CA CYS A 253 -15.05 1.77 -9.67
C CYS A 253 -13.90 0.75 -9.62
N ILE A 254 -13.43 0.46 -8.39
CA ILE A 254 -12.38 -0.53 -8.14
C ILE A 254 -12.70 -1.36 -6.89
N HIS A 255 -12.61 -2.68 -6.99
CA HIS A 255 -12.90 -3.59 -5.88
C HIS A 255 -12.21 -4.96 -6.07
N GLY A 256 -12.06 -5.73 -5.00
CA GLY A 256 -11.29 -6.98 -4.98
C GLY A 256 -11.78 -8.10 -5.91
N ARG A 257 -13.06 -8.08 -6.34
CA ARG A 257 -13.62 -9.09 -7.26
C ARG A 257 -13.40 -8.78 -8.76
N MET A 258 -12.71 -7.69 -9.09
CA MET A 258 -12.36 -7.38 -10.48
C MET A 258 -11.15 -8.18 -10.92
N LYS A 259 -11.07 -8.52 -12.22
CA LYS A 259 -9.86 -9.08 -12.83
C LYS A 259 -8.70 -8.08 -12.71
N GLN A 260 -7.49 -8.58 -12.48
CA GLN A 260 -6.32 -7.74 -12.21
C GLN A 260 -6.06 -6.71 -13.32
N ALA A 261 -6.04 -7.12 -14.58
CA ALA A 261 -5.83 -6.23 -15.72
C ALA A 261 -6.84 -5.06 -15.75
N ARG A 262 -8.12 -5.32 -15.39
CA ARG A 262 -9.14 -4.25 -15.31
C ARG A 262 -8.89 -3.32 -14.13
N ARG A 263 -8.40 -3.84 -12.98
CA ARG A 263 -8.04 -3.01 -11.81
C ARG A 263 -6.90 -2.06 -12.16
N GLU A 264 -5.85 -2.58 -12.82
CA GLU A 264 -4.72 -1.80 -13.29
C GLU A 264 -5.17 -0.69 -14.27
N HIS A 265 -5.99 -1.04 -15.25
CA HIS A 265 -6.53 -0.07 -16.20
C HIS A 265 -7.31 1.06 -15.52
N VAL A 266 -8.25 0.72 -14.62
CA VAL A 266 -9.02 1.72 -13.87
C VAL A 266 -8.13 2.59 -13.00
N PHE A 267 -7.14 1.99 -12.35
CA PHE A 267 -6.17 2.73 -11.54
C PHE A 267 -5.40 3.76 -12.38
N TYR A 268 -4.85 3.37 -13.53
CA TYR A 268 -4.12 4.29 -14.41
C TYR A 268 -5.03 5.38 -14.98
N GLN A 269 -6.25 5.04 -15.39
CA GLN A 269 -7.22 6.05 -15.82
C GLN A 269 -7.50 7.07 -14.72
N PHE A 270 -7.72 6.61 -13.49
CA PHE A 270 -7.94 7.50 -12.35
C PHE A 270 -6.70 8.36 -12.05
N CYS A 271 -5.49 7.81 -12.10
CA CYS A 271 -4.26 8.57 -11.87
C CYS A 271 -4.10 9.73 -12.87
N ASN A 272 -4.41 9.49 -14.15
CA ASN A 272 -4.24 10.46 -15.23
C ASN A 272 -5.39 11.47 -15.37
N ALA A 273 -6.56 11.16 -14.79
CA ALA A 273 -7.70 12.07 -14.85
C ALA A 273 -7.48 13.30 -13.96
N ARG A 274 -7.90 14.46 -14.40
CA ARG A 274 -7.91 15.70 -13.63
C ARG A 274 -9.07 15.74 -12.65
N GLU A 275 -10.25 15.39 -13.12
CA GLU A 275 -11.50 15.34 -12.37
C GLU A 275 -12.16 13.99 -12.59
N THR A 276 -12.52 13.31 -11.53
CA THR A 276 -13.16 11.99 -11.60
C THR A 276 -13.59 11.53 -10.21
N VAL A 277 -14.57 10.65 -10.14
CA VAL A 277 -14.97 9.97 -8.90
C VAL A 277 -14.64 8.49 -9.01
N LEU A 278 -13.86 7.97 -8.06
CA LEU A 278 -13.56 6.55 -7.95
C LEU A 278 -14.28 5.95 -6.73
N PHE A 279 -15.22 5.06 -6.97
CA PHE A 279 -15.85 4.25 -5.92
C PHE A 279 -15.01 3.02 -5.64
N ALA A 280 -14.62 2.80 -4.37
CA ALA A 280 -13.64 1.78 -4.02
C ALA A 280 -13.99 1.05 -2.73
N THR A 281 -13.53 -0.20 -2.63
CA THR A 281 -13.38 -0.88 -1.34
C THR A 281 -11.97 -0.62 -0.78
N ASP A 282 -11.68 -1.13 0.41
CA ASP A 282 -10.35 -1.02 1.04
C ASP A 282 -9.18 -1.60 0.21
N VAL A 283 -9.46 -2.24 -0.92
CA VAL A 283 -8.43 -2.57 -1.91
C VAL A 283 -7.68 -1.33 -2.41
N ALA A 284 -8.33 -0.16 -2.36
CA ALA A 284 -7.75 1.13 -2.74
C ALA A 284 -7.24 1.94 -1.53
N SER A 285 -7.49 1.50 -0.29
CA SER A 285 -7.08 2.26 0.91
C SER A 285 -5.59 2.11 1.24
N ARG A 286 -4.97 1.02 0.78
CA ARG A 286 -3.57 0.70 1.09
C ARG A 286 -2.83 0.25 -0.17
N GLY A 287 -1.54 0.48 -0.21
CA GLY A 287 -0.66 0.00 -1.28
C GLY A 287 -0.79 0.67 -2.64
N LEU A 288 -1.82 1.44 -2.91
CA LEU A 288 -1.93 2.22 -4.14
C LEU A 288 -1.39 3.62 -3.92
N ASP A 289 -0.40 4.01 -4.72
CA ASP A 289 0.10 5.38 -4.73
C ASP A 289 -0.74 6.25 -5.66
N PHE A 290 -1.95 6.57 -5.21
CA PHE A 290 -2.74 7.56 -5.90
C PHE A 290 -2.02 8.92 -5.86
N PRO A 291 -2.02 9.68 -6.96
CA PRO A 291 -1.70 11.10 -6.86
C PRO A 291 -2.67 11.72 -5.83
N ALA A 292 -2.24 12.78 -5.16
CA ALA A 292 -3.08 13.44 -4.16
C ALA A 292 -4.48 13.69 -4.73
N VAL A 293 -5.50 13.11 -4.07
CA VAL A 293 -6.91 13.38 -4.41
C VAL A 293 -7.37 14.60 -3.62
N ASP A 294 -8.31 15.37 -4.16
CA ASP A 294 -8.86 16.54 -3.48
C ASP A 294 -9.69 16.12 -2.27
N TRP A 295 -10.49 15.06 -2.44
CA TRP A 295 -11.35 14.53 -1.40
C TRP A 295 -11.25 13.03 -1.24
N VAL A 296 -11.21 12.62 0.01
CA VAL A 296 -11.53 11.24 0.43
C VAL A 296 -12.87 11.26 1.14
N VAL A 297 -13.84 10.54 0.61
CA VAL A 297 -15.17 10.37 1.22
C VAL A 297 -15.33 8.94 1.71
N GLN A 298 -15.64 8.75 2.98
CA GLN A 298 -15.96 7.44 3.53
C GLN A 298 -17.47 7.34 3.70
N CYS A 299 -18.13 6.68 2.74
CA CYS A 299 -19.56 6.50 2.78
C CYS A 299 -19.97 5.52 3.89
N ASP A 300 -19.14 4.50 4.13
CA ASP A 300 -19.31 3.57 5.24
C ASP A 300 -18.23 3.79 6.29
N CYS A 301 -18.64 3.73 7.56
CA CYS A 301 -17.73 3.78 8.70
C CYS A 301 -16.71 2.63 8.60
N PRO A 302 -15.41 2.90 8.73
CA PRO A 302 -14.41 1.84 8.76
C PRO A 302 -14.50 1.02 10.05
N GLU A 303 -14.01 -0.21 10.00
CA GLU A 303 -14.04 -1.14 11.14
C GLU A 303 -13.21 -0.64 12.33
N ASP A 304 -12.11 0.08 12.04
CA ASP A 304 -11.18 0.58 13.04
C ASP A 304 -10.53 1.92 12.63
N VAL A 305 -9.88 2.55 13.60
CA VAL A 305 -9.15 3.81 13.43
C VAL A 305 -7.99 3.66 12.42
N GLN A 306 -7.36 2.49 12.38
CA GLN A 306 -6.25 2.24 11.49
C GLN A 306 -6.70 2.23 10.01
N THR A 307 -7.82 1.59 9.73
CA THR A 307 -8.45 1.62 8.39
C THR A 307 -8.84 3.05 8.02
N TYR A 308 -9.37 3.84 8.96
CA TYR A 308 -9.64 5.27 8.75
C TYR A 308 -8.39 6.02 8.30
N ILE A 309 -7.28 5.88 9.05
CA ILE A 309 -5.99 6.53 8.74
C ILE A 309 -5.50 6.16 7.33
N HIS A 310 -5.58 4.89 6.97
CA HIS A 310 -5.15 4.43 5.65
C HIS A 310 -6.03 4.96 4.50
N ARG A 311 -7.34 5.10 4.73
CA ARG A 311 -8.25 5.70 3.76
C ARG A 311 -7.96 7.19 3.58
N VAL A 312 -7.92 7.97 4.66
CA VAL A 312 -7.64 9.42 4.56
C VAL A 312 -6.21 9.73 4.09
N GLY A 313 -5.26 8.83 4.32
CA GLY A 313 -3.90 8.94 3.79
C GLY A 313 -3.79 8.85 2.25
N ARG A 314 -4.90 8.80 1.52
CA ARG A 314 -4.93 8.94 0.04
C ARG A 314 -4.97 10.40 -0.40
N THR A 315 -5.24 11.33 0.50
CA THR A 315 -5.13 12.78 0.28
C THR A 315 -4.08 13.42 1.19
N ALA A 316 -3.84 14.71 1.07
CA ALA A 316 -2.84 15.48 1.85
C ALA A 316 -1.43 14.86 1.82
N ARG A 317 -0.99 14.40 0.65
CA ARG A 317 0.32 13.76 0.47
C ARG A 317 1.42 14.80 0.20
N TYR A 318 2.62 14.51 0.70
CA TYR A 318 3.79 15.39 0.59
C TYR A 318 3.50 16.78 1.19
N THR A 319 3.44 17.82 0.37
CA THR A 319 3.17 19.20 0.76
C THR A 319 1.74 19.67 0.46
N ALA A 320 0.94 18.83 -0.21
CA ALA A 320 -0.43 19.15 -0.61
C ALA A 320 -1.38 19.17 0.59
N SER A 321 -2.37 20.08 0.55
CA SER A 321 -3.53 20.04 1.43
C SER A 321 -4.52 19.00 0.94
N GLY A 322 -5.34 18.46 1.84
CA GLY A 322 -6.36 17.48 1.47
C GLY A 322 -7.57 17.55 2.39
N LYS A 323 -8.68 17.00 1.92
CA LYS A 323 -9.94 16.99 2.65
C LYS A 323 -10.48 15.58 2.78
N ALA A 324 -11.01 15.24 3.95
CA ALA A 324 -11.66 13.96 4.21
C ALA A 324 -13.04 14.19 4.85
N LEU A 325 -14.02 13.47 4.34
CA LEU A 325 -15.39 13.47 4.87
C LEU A 325 -15.79 12.03 5.19
N ILE A 326 -16.37 11.81 6.38
CA ILE A 326 -17.01 10.54 6.71
C ILE A 326 -18.51 10.74 6.95
N LEU A 327 -19.32 9.86 6.36
CA LEU A 327 -20.78 9.82 6.54
C LEU A 327 -21.09 8.79 7.62
N LEU A 328 -21.44 9.25 8.81
CA LEU A 328 -21.80 8.40 9.95
C LEU A 328 -23.33 8.23 10.04
N ASN A 329 -23.76 7.01 10.29
CA ASN A 329 -25.15 6.74 10.58
C ASN A 329 -25.54 7.33 11.94
N GLU A 330 -26.70 7.94 12.04
CA GLU A 330 -27.26 8.37 13.32
C GLU A 330 -27.29 7.20 14.32
N GLY A 331 -26.99 7.47 15.60
CA GLY A 331 -26.94 6.49 16.67
C GLY A 331 -25.52 6.08 17.06
N LYS A 332 -25.24 4.78 17.16
CA LYS A 332 -23.97 4.27 17.75
C LYS A 332 -22.73 4.67 16.94
N GLU A 333 -22.80 4.70 15.61
CA GLU A 333 -21.65 5.12 14.78
C GLU A 333 -21.28 6.58 15.06
N ALA A 334 -22.27 7.49 14.97
CA ALA A 334 -22.07 8.92 15.19
C ALA A 334 -21.61 9.27 16.61
N THR A 335 -21.98 8.43 17.60
CA THR A 335 -21.61 8.66 19.01
C THR A 335 -20.22 8.10 19.34
N ASN A 336 -19.87 6.94 18.80
CA ASN A 336 -18.68 6.21 19.24
C ASN A 336 -17.46 6.48 18.36
N PHE A 337 -17.63 6.53 17.03
CA PHE A 337 -16.51 6.61 16.13
C PHE A 337 -15.70 7.92 16.25
N PRO A 338 -16.33 9.12 16.35
CA PRO A 338 -15.60 10.35 16.62
C PRO A 338 -14.78 10.32 17.91
N LYS A 339 -15.32 9.71 18.99
CA LYS A 339 -14.59 9.53 20.25
C LYS A 339 -13.35 8.64 20.10
N LEU A 340 -13.45 7.56 19.30
CA LEU A 340 -12.29 6.70 18.99
C LEU A 340 -11.22 7.47 18.21
N LEU A 341 -11.62 8.34 17.29
CA LEU A 341 -10.68 9.19 16.54
C LEU A 341 -10.00 10.22 17.45
N GLU A 342 -10.75 10.83 18.38
CA GLU A 342 -10.23 11.77 19.35
C GLU A 342 -9.22 11.11 20.30
N GLN A 343 -9.54 9.90 20.82
CA GLN A 343 -8.61 9.11 21.62
C GLN A 343 -7.31 8.77 20.88
N ALA A 344 -7.40 8.57 19.56
CA ALA A 344 -6.25 8.36 18.69
C ALA A 344 -5.55 9.67 18.26
N LYS A 345 -5.90 10.81 18.84
CA LYS A 345 -5.36 12.15 18.52
C LYS A 345 -5.55 12.53 17.05
N ILE A 346 -6.70 12.20 16.48
CA ILE A 346 -7.09 12.57 15.13
C ILE A 346 -8.09 13.73 15.22
N PRO A 347 -7.71 14.93 14.78
CA PRO A 347 -8.63 16.08 14.80
C PRO A 347 -9.71 15.90 13.73
N ILE A 348 -10.95 15.81 14.14
CA ILE A 348 -12.12 15.73 13.25
C ILE A 348 -13.18 16.75 13.69
N LYS A 349 -13.84 17.39 12.74
CA LYS A 349 -14.85 18.43 12.97
C LYS A 349 -16.20 18.02 12.43
#